data_4bd91f643d63362f91116d133a9fb9c8
#
_entry.id   4bd91f643d63362f91116d133a9fb9c8
#
_cell.length_a   1.000
_cell.length_b   1.000
_cell.length_c   1.000
_cell.angle_alpha   90.00
_cell.angle_beta   90.00
_cell.angle_gamma   90.00
#
_symmetry.space_group_name_H-M   'P 1'
#
loop_
_entity.id
_entity.type
_entity.pdbx_description
1 polymer ?
#
loop_
_entity_poly.entity_id
_entity_poly.type
_entity_poly.pdbx_seq_one_letter_code
_entity_poly.pdbx_strand_id
1 'polypeptide(L)'
;DLLAKELIKVMDGQIENVYYKSETTLPYKSETDKEDGYLIGSANEADFIAIENGLKFKADWIKGQKTGFFVDQRDNRALLEHYAKDKDVLNMFCYTGGFSFYAMRGGAKSVTSVDSSAKAIELTKENVELNFPGDTRHKAEATDAFKFLDDMKDGEYDLIILDPPAFAKHRDVLKRALNGYKKLNAKAFEKIRKGGILFTFSCSQA
;
A
#
# COMPACT_ATOMS: atom_id res chain seq x y z
N ASP A 1 -2.52 -1.34 -28.59
CA ASP A 1 -1.77 -2.41 -29.29
C ASP A 1 -0.43 -1.93 -29.83
N LEU A 2 -0.33 -0.73 -30.47
CA LEU A 2 0.93 -0.22 -31.00
C LEU A 2 1.96 0.01 -29.88
N LEU A 3 1.57 0.71 -28.82
CA LEU A 3 2.44 0.98 -27.67
C LEU A 3 2.97 -0.32 -27.02
N ALA A 4 2.11 -1.34 -26.86
CA ALA A 4 2.51 -2.63 -26.30
C ALA A 4 3.57 -3.33 -27.16
N LYS A 5 3.40 -3.31 -28.50
CA LYS A 5 4.37 -3.89 -29.44
C LYS A 5 5.71 -3.17 -29.41
N GLU A 6 5.68 -1.83 -29.41
CA GLU A 6 6.91 -1.03 -29.33
C GLU A 6 7.62 -1.20 -27.98
N LEU A 7 6.86 -1.34 -26.88
CA LEU A 7 7.43 -1.60 -25.54
C LEU A 7 8.21 -2.92 -25.53
N ILE A 8 7.61 -4.02 -26.02
CA ILE A 8 8.30 -5.33 -26.13
C ILE A 8 9.58 -5.23 -26.96
N LYS A 9 9.51 -4.50 -28.10
CA LYS A 9 10.65 -4.32 -28.99
C LYS A 9 11.79 -3.53 -28.35
N VAL A 10 11.48 -2.42 -27.67
CA VAL A 10 12.48 -1.57 -27.00
C VAL A 10 13.12 -2.29 -25.82
N MET A 11 12.35 -3.10 -25.11
CA MET A 11 12.83 -3.84 -23.93
C MET A 11 13.54 -5.14 -24.26
N ASP A 12 13.71 -5.49 -25.54
CA ASP A 12 14.53 -6.59 -26.07
C ASP A 12 14.37 -7.92 -25.29
N GLY A 13 13.13 -8.40 -25.17
CA GLY A 13 12.78 -9.64 -24.49
C GLY A 13 12.76 -9.60 -22.95
N GLN A 14 12.96 -8.44 -22.33
CA GLN A 14 12.86 -8.29 -20.87
C GLN A 14 11.39 -8.22 -20.40
N ILE A 15 10.46 -7.94 -21.32
CA ILE A 15 9.02 -7.93 -21.06
C ILE A 15 8.35 -8.96 -21.97
N GLU A 16 7.71 -9.94 -21.38
CA GLU A 16 6.99 -11.01 -22.10
C GLU A 16 5.48 -10.76 -22.12
N ASN A 17 4.96 -10.03 -21.14
CA ASN A 17 3.53 -9.83 -20.95
C ASN A 17 3.19 -8.35 -20.83
N VAL A 18 2.11 -7.93 -21.49
CA VAL A 18 1.54 -6.57 -21.37
C VAL A 18 0.07 -6.69 -21.04
N TYR A 19 -0.32 -6.23 -19.86
CA TYR A 19 -1.70 -6.20 -19.40
C TYR A 19 -2.25 -4.78 -19.47
N TYR A 20 -3.40 -4.61 -20.11
CA TYR A 20 -4.13 -3.35 -20.18
C TYR A 20 -5.15 -3.28 -19.06
N LYS A 21 -5.12 -2.21 -18.26
CA LYS A 21 -6.05 -1.96 -17.17
C LYS A 21 -6.46 -0.50 -17.13
N SER A 22 -7.68 -0.22 -17.56
CA SER A 22 -8.17 1.15 -17.62
C SER A 22 -9.62 1.31 -17.14
N GLU A 23 -10.35 0.22 -16.99
CA GLU A 23 -11.79 0.25 -16.73
C GLU A 23 -12.18 1.13 -15.52
N THR A 24 -11.33 1.18 -14.49
CA THR A 24 -11.56 1.97 -13.28
C THR A 24 -10.79 3.30 -13.23
N THR A 25 -9.92 3.59 -14.22
CA THR A 25 -9.01 4.73 -14.18
C THR A 25 -9.38 5.83 -15.16
N LEU A 26 -10.11 5.53 -16.22
CA LEU A 26 -10.56 6.53 -17.19
C LEU A 26 -11.72 7.35 -16.63
N PRO A 27 -11.71 8.69 -16.83
CA PRO A 27 -12.75 9.57 -16.31
C PRO A 27 -14.11 9.41 -17.03
N TYR A 28 -14.12 8.81 -18.21
CA TYR A 28 -15.31 8.47 -18.99
C TYR A 28 -15.02 7.25 -19.86
N LYS A 29 -16.07 6.43 -20.10
CA LYS A 29 -15.99 5.34 -21.07
C LYS A 29 -16.14 5.92 -22.48
N SER A 30 -15.21 5.60 -23.38
CA SER A 30 -15.35 5.85 -24.80
C SER A 30 -15.85 4.59 -25.51
N GLU A 31 -16.50 4.74 -26.67
CA GLU A 31 -16.94 3.58 -27.47
C GLU A 31 -15.78 2.70 -27.98
N THR A 32 -14.54 3.20 -27.86
CA THR A 32 -13.31 2.50 -28.26
C THR A 32 -12.58 1.85 -27.10
N ASP A 33 -13.11 1.94 -25.86
CA ASP A 33 -12.45 1.38 -24.70
C ASP A 33 -12.47 -0.15 -24.77
N LYS A 34 -11.27 -0.72 -24.79
CA LYS A 34 -11.10 -2.15 -24.64
C LYS A 34 -11.36 -2.55 -23.20
N GLU A 35 -11.93 -3.72 -23.01
CA GLU A 35 -11.99 -4.38 -21.71
C GLU A 35 -10.57 -4.61 -21.16
N ASP A 36 -10.44 -4.61 -19.84
CA ASP A 36 -9.18 -4.96 -19.17
C ASP A 36 -8.74 -6.36 -19.59
N GLY A 37 -7.46 -6.54 -19.91
CA GLY A 37 -6.95 -7.83 -20.38
C GLY A 37 -5.52 -7.79 -20.90
N TYR A 38 -4.99 -8.98 -21.21
CA TYR A 38 -3.67 -9.09 -21.84
C TYR A 38 -3.71 -8.62 -23.29
N LEU A 39 -2.87 -7.67 -23.62
CA LEU A 39 -2.59 -7.25 -25.00
C LEU A 39 -1.55 -8.15 -25.65
N ILE A 40 -0.59 -8.64 -24.89
CA ILE A 40 0.47 -9.56 -25.29
C ILE A 40 0.73 -10.53 -24.14
N GLY A 41 0.93 -11.81 -24.47
CA GLY A 41 1.26 -12.85 -23.50
C GLY A 41 0.10 -13.24 -22.58
N SER A 42 0.44 -13.86 -21.49
CA SER A 42 -0.46 -14.29 -20.41
C SER A 42 0.36 -14.53 -19.16
N ALA A 43 -0.25 -14.49 -17.97
CA ALA A 43 0.41 -14.86 -16.72
C ALA A 43 -0.51 -15.79 -15.91
N ASN A 44 0.10 -16.67 -15.13
CA ASN A 44 -0.56 -17.48 -14.12
C ASN A 44 -0.56 -16.76 -12.76
N GLU A 45 -1.43 -17.16 -11.85
CA GLU A 45 -1.46 -16.54 -10.50
C GLU A 45 -0.13 -16.68 -9.73
N ALA A 46 0.68 -17.70 -10.04
CA ALA A 46 2.01 -17.89 -9.47
C ALA A 46 3.02 -16.78 -9.88
N ASP A 47 2.75 -16.07 -10.98
CA ASP A 47 3.63 -15.05 -11.52
C ASP A 47 3.45 -13.68 -10.82
N PHE A 48 2.44 -13.56 -9.94
CA PHE A 48 2.13 -12.31 -9.23
C PHE A 48 3.07 -12.01 -8.05
N ILE A 49 4.32 -12.45 -8.09
CA ILE A 49 5.34 -12.13 -7.08
C ILE A 49 6.25 -11.04 -7.63
N ALA A 50 6.10 -9.82 -7.11
CA ALA A 50 7.06 -8.75 -7.33
C ALA A 50 8.16 -8.79 -6.27
N ILE A 51 9.37 -8.38 -6.64
CA ILE A 51 10.50 -8.27 -5.70
C ILE A 51 10.93 -6.81 -5.63
N GLU A 52 10.98 -6.27 -4.42
CA GLU A 52 11.47 -4.92 -4.16
C GLU A 52 12.48 -4.94 -3.03
N ASN A 53 13.71 -4.53 -3.30
CA ASN A 53 14.80 -4.52 -2.31
C ASN A 53 14.95 -5.86 -1.55
N GLY A 54 14.74 -6.98 -2.24
CA GLY A 54 14.83 -8.34 -1.68
C GLY A 54 13.58 -8.84 -0.93
N LEU A 55 12.57 -8.00 -0.73
CA LEU A 55 11.28 -8.43 -0.19
C LEU A 55 10.34 -8.86 -1.33
N LYS A 56 9.54 -9.89 -1.08
CA LYS A 56 8.59 -10.46 -2.02
C LYS A 56 7.18 -9.93 -1.72
N PHE A 57 6.44 -9.58 -2.77
CA PHE A 57 5.08 -9.07 -2.67
C PHE A 57 4.17 -9.81 -3.65
N LYS A 58 3.09 -10.35 -3.16
CA LYS A 58 1.97 -10.74 -4.02
C LYS A 58 1.31 -9.47 -4.55
N ALA A 59 1.42 -9.24 -5.85
CA ALA A 59 0.87 -8.08 -6.55
C ALA A 59 -0.20 -8.54 -7.53
N ASP A 60 -1.47 -8.46 -7.15
CA ASP A 60 -2.61 -8.80 -8.01
C ASP A 60 -2.95 -7.60 -8.92
N TRP A 61 -2.33 -7.51 -10.09
CA TRP A 61 -2.62 -6.44 -11.05
C TRP A 61 -3.97 -6.62 -11.76
N ILE A 62 -4.58 -7.81 -11.75
CA ILE A 62 -5.90 -8.05 -12.36
C ILE A 62 -7.00 -7.52 -11.45
N LYS A 63 -7.07 -7.99 -10.19
CA LYS A 63 -8.16 -7.69 -9.25
C LYS A 63 -7.78 -6.65 -8.19
N GLY A 64 -6.49 -6.31 -8.04
CA GLY A 64 -5.99 -5.36 -7.07
C GLY A 64 -6.28 -3.90 -7.47
N GLN A 65 -6.06 -2.97 -6.54
CA GLN A 65 -6.14 -1.54 -6.84
C GLN A 65 -5.03 -1.14 -7.81
N LYS A 66 -5.36 -0.34 -8.83
CA LYS A 66 -4.41 0.14 -9.86
C LYS A 66 -3.59 -1.05 -10.42
N THR A 67 -2.27 -1.01 -10.24
CA THR A 67 -1.34 -2.05 -10.67
C THR A 67 -1.12 -3.18 -9.66
N GLY A 68 -1.88 -3.21 -8.56
CA GLY A 68 -1.74 -4.21 -7.50
C GLY A 68 -0.60 -3.92 -6.51
N PHE A 69 0.28 -2.98 -6.82
CA PHE A 69 1.41 -2.57 -5.99
C PHE A 69 1.77 -1.09 -6.22
N PHE A 70 2.16 -0.38 -5.16
CA PHE A 70 2.48 1.05 -5.19
C PHE A 70 3.99 1.27 -5.20
N VAL A 71 4.61 1.25 -6.38
CA VAL A 71 6.08 1.40 -6.55
C VAL A 71 6.60 2.78 -6.17
N ASP A 72 5.77 3.80 -6.23
CA ASP A 72 6.09 5.18 -5.87
C ASP A 72 6.46 5.37 -4.39
N GLN A 73 6.01 4.47 -3.52
CA GLN A 73 6.34 4.46 -2.10
C GLN A 73 7.64 3.71 -1.73
N ARG A 74 8.37 3.18 -2.71
CA ARG A 74 9.56 2.34 -2.47
C ARG A 74 10.60 3.01 -1.57
N ASP A 75 10.95 4.26 -1.88
CA ASP A 75 11.99 4.97 -1.15
C ASP A 75 11.51 5.36 0.26
N ASN A 76 10.21 5.67 0.42
CA ASN A 76 9.61 5.91 1.72
C ASN A 76 9.57 4.65 2.58
N ARG A 77 9.31 3.47 1.99
CA ARG A 77 9.40 2.19 2.69
C ARG A 77 10.84 1.91 3.15
N ALA A 78 11.83 2.14 2.28
CA ALA A 78 13.23 1.99 2.62
C ALA A 78 13.67 2.98 3.73
N LEU A 79 13.19 4.21 3.67
CA LEU A 79 13.45 5.20 4.73
C LEU A 79 12.86 4.75 6.07
N LEU A 80 11.62 4.26 6.09
CA LEU A 80 10.96 3.76 7.29
C LEU A 80 11.77 2.64 7.97
N GLU A 81 12.36 1.74 7.19
CA GLU A 81 13.17 0.63 7.69
C GLU A 81 14.28 1.08 8.64
N HIS A 82 14.94 2.21 8.35
CA HIS A 82 16.00 2.78 9.20
C HIS A 82 15.50 3.24 10.58
N TYR A 83 14.21 3.57 10.70
CA TYR A 83 13.62 4.04 11.95
C TYR A 83 12.89 2.96 12.73
N ALA A 84 12.74 1.75 12.17
CA ALA A 84 11.88 0.73 12.72
C ALA A 84 12.51 -0.10 13.87
N LYS A 85 13.84 -0.08 14.01
CA LYS A 85 14.55 -0.93 14.98
C LYS A 85 14.04 -0.71 16.41
N ASP A 86 13.68 -1.82 17.06
CA ASP A 86 13.19 -1.89 18.45
C ASP A 86 11.91 -1.09 18.73
N LYS A 87 11.13 -0.75 17.65
CA LYS A 87 9.90 0.03 17.73
C LYS A 87 8.66 -0.84 17.69
N ASP A 88 7.63 -0.40 18.43
CA ASP A 88 6.25 -0.84 18.23
C ASP A 88 5.65 0.00 17.08
N VAL A 89 5.34 -0.64 15.95
CA VAL A 89 4.98 0.03 14.68
C VAL A 89 3.51 -0.19 14.33
N LEU A 90 2.82 0.88 13.95
CA LEU A 90 1.46 0.85 13.42
C LEU A 90 1.46 1.32 11.96
N ASN A 91 1.02 0.46 11.06
CA ASN A 91 0.84 0.77 9.65
C ASN A 91 -0.65 0.84 9.31
N MET A 92 -1.17 2.05 9.14
CA MET A 92 -2.58 2.31 8.82
C MET A 92 -2.77 2.54 7.32
N PHE A 93 -3.92 2.10 6.80
CA PHE A 93 -4.18 2.03 5.36
C PHE A 93 -3.14 1.13 4.67
N CYS A 94 -2.85 0.01 5.32
CA CYS A 94 -1.68 -0.81 4.98
C CYS A 94 -1.76 -1.46 3.61
N TYR A 95 -2.95 -1.52 2.99
CA TYR A 95 -3.22 -2.25 1.75
C TYR A 95 -2.65 -3.68 1.83
N THR A 96 -1.63 -4.01 1.05
CA THR A 96 -0.99 -5.33 1.05
C THR A 96 0.19 -5.45 2.02
N GLY A 97 0.38 -4.48 2.91
CA GLY A 97 1.36 -4.51 3.99
C GLY A 97 2.76 -4.01 3.64
N GLY A 98 2.94 -3.27 2.55
CA GLY A 98 4.26 -2.87 2.07
C GLY A 98 5.17 -2.25 3.13
N PHE A 99 4.71 -1.24 3.85
CA PHE A 99 5.48 -0.62 4.93
C PHE A 99 5.76 -1.58 6.10
N SER A 100 4.81 -2.48 6.40
CA SER A 100 4.96 -3.44 7.50
C SER A 100 6.15 -4.38 7.31
N PHE A 101 6.41 -4.84 6.08
CA PHE A 101 7.51 -5.76 5.80
C PHE A 101 8.87 -5.08 5.94
N TYR A 102 8.96 -3.82 5.52
CA TYR A 102 10.16 -3.02 5.73
C TYR A 102 10.40 -2.76 7.23
N ALA A 103 9.33 -2.48 8.01
CA ALA A 103 9.45 -2.34 9.45
C ALA A 103 9.94 -3.65 10.11
N MET A 104 9.37 -4.80 9.71
CA MET A 104 9.80 -6.11 10.23
C MET A 104 11.26 -6.40 9.92
N ARG A 105 11.70 -6.17 8.67
CA ARG A 105 13.09 -6.36 8.26
C ARG A 105 14.03 -5.37 8.96
N GLY A 106 13.58 -4.14 9.21
CA GLY A 106 14.31 -3.12 9.98
C GLY A 106 14.42 -3.42 11.48
N GLY A 107 13.90 -4.55 11.94
CA GLY A 107 14.03 -4.98 13.33
C GLY A 107 12.98 -4.39 14.27
N ALA A 108 11.78 -4.07 13.77
CA ALA A 108 10.67 -3.69 14.63
C ALA A 108 10.40 -4.76 15.70
N LYS A 109 10.05 -4.30 16.89
CA LYS A 109 9.69 -5.17 18.02
C LYS A 109 8.32 -5.80 17.80
N SER A 110 7.36 -5.00 17.31
CA SER A 110 6.05 -5.46 16.87
C SER A 110 5.56 -4.62 15.71
N VAL A 111 4.71 -5.18 14.85
CA VAL A 111 4.10 -4.47 13.73
C VAL A 111 2.61 -4.79 13.68
N THR A 112 1.77 -3.76 13.69
CA THR A 112 0.33 -3.89 13.48
C THR A 112 -0.06 -3.25 12.17
N SER A 113 -0.70 -4.01 11.28
CA SER A 113 -1.24 -3.56 10.01
C SER A 113 -2.76 -3.38 10.12
N VAL A 114 -3.26 -2.23 9.68
CA VAL A 114 -4.69 -1.90 9.73
C VAL A 114 -5.16 -1.43 8.35
N ASP A 115 -6.23 -2.04 7.86
CA ASP A 115 -6.94 -1.63 6.65
C ASP A 115 -8.44 -1.95 6.78
N SER A 116 -9.29 -1.18 6.14
CA SER A 116 -10.73 -1.47 6.12
C SER A 116 -11.11 -2.65 5.23
N SER A 117 -10.24 -3.03 4.30
CA SER A 117 -10.45 -4.14 3.38
C SER A 117 -9.95 -5.47 3.97
N ALA A 118 -10.89 -6.36 4.28
CA ALA A 118 -10.56 -7.70 4.74
C ALA A 118 -9.68 -8.47 3.72
N LYS A 119 -9.92 -8.27 2.41
CA LYS A 119 -9.09 -8.87 1.34
C LYS A 119 -7.65 -8.35 1.39
N ALA A 120 -7.44 -7.06 1.63
CA ALA A 120 -6.10 -6.48 1.78
C ALA A 120 -5.39 -7.04 3.01
N ILE A 121 -6.10 -7.21 4.11
CA ILE A 121 -5.56 -7.81 5.35
C ILE A 121 -5.17 -9.28 5.14
N GLU A 122 -5.97 -10.08 4.44
CA GLU A 122 -5.58 -11.46 4.13
C GLU A 122 -4.31 -11.50 3.25
N LEU A 123 -4.24 -10.66 2.21
CA LEU A 123 -3.04 -10.55 1.38
C LEU A 123 -1.82 -10.06 2.16
N THR A 124 -2.01 -9.16 3.13
CA THR A 124 -0.95 -8.74 4.06
C THR A 124 -0.41 -9.92 4.86
N LYS A 125 -1.27 -10.77 5.42
CA LYS A 125 -0.86 -11.97 6.16
C LYS A 125 -0.09 -12.97 5.29
N GLU A 126 -0.58 -13.20 4.06
CA GLU A 126 0.11 -14.06 3.09
C GLU A 126 1.51 -13.52 2.74
N ASN A 127 1.63 -12.21 2.56
CA ASN A 127 2.91 -11.56 2.28
C ASN A 127 3.87 -11.60 3.48
N VAL A 128 3.35 -11.52 4.72
CA VAL A 128 4.16 -11.72 5.93
C VAL A 128 4.71 -13.14 5.96
N GLU A 129 3.88 -14.16 5.77
CA GLU A 129 4.32 -15.55 5.75
C GLU A 129 5.32 -15.83 4.62
N LEU A 130 5.16 -15.19 3.47
CA LEU A 130 6.08 -15.30 2.33
C LEU A 130 7.50 -14.78 2.64
N ASN A 131 7.62 -13.73 3.47
CA ASN A 131 8.91 -13.08 3.78
C ASN A 131 9.46 -13.47 5.15
N PHE A 132 8.60 -13.78 6.11
CA PHE A 132 8.93 -14.01 7.51
C PHE A 132 8.15 -15.21 8.06
N PRO A 133 8.36 -16.41 7.50
CA PRO A 133 7.59 -17.60 7.88
C PRO A 133 7.70 -17.88 9.37
N GLY A 134 6.54 -18.02 10.03
CA GLY A 134 6.45 -18.28 11.46
C GLY A 134 6.78 -17.09 12.38
N ASP A 135 6.97 -15.88 11.85
CA ASP A 135 7.25 -14.69 12.67
C ASP A 135 5.96 -14.19 13.35
N THR A 136 5.96 -14.13 14.67
CA THR A 136 4.80 -13.77 15.50
C THR A 136 4.73 -12.28 15.85
N ARG A 137 5.68 -11.46 15.40
CA ARG A 137 5.71 -10.01 15.68
C ARG A 137 4.63 -9.22 14.95
N HIS A 138 4.02 -9.79 13.90
CA HIS A 138 3.03 -9.12 13.08
C HIS A 138 1.60 -9.44 13.50
N LYS A 139 0.75 -8.40 13.51
CA LYS A 139 -0.71 -8.52 13.64
C LYS A 139 -1.36 -7.75 12.49
N ALA A 140 -2.52 -8.21 12.02
CA ALA A 140 -3.28 -7.54 10.97
C ALA A 140 -4.77 -7.53 11.30
N GLU A 141 -5.40 -6.34 11.21
CA GLU A 141 -6.78 -6.11 11.61
C GLU A 141 -7.58 -5.41 10.48
N ALA A 142 -8.71 -6.01 10.11
CA ALA A 142 -9.64 -5.42 9.17
C ALA A 142 -10.63 -4.50 9.92
N THR A 143 -10.31 -3.20 9.99
CA THR A 143 -11.14 -2.21 10.68
C THR A 143 -10.95 -0.81 10.09
N ASP A 144 -11.91 0.09 10.41
CA ASP A 144 -11.81 1.50 10.05
C ASP A 144 -10.67 2.19 10.82
N ALA A 145 -9.88 3.01 10.10
CA ALA A 145 -8.70 3.66 10.63
C ALA A 145 -9.01 4.63 11.78
N PHE A 146 -10.09 5.42 11.68
CA PHE A 146 -10.47 6.35 12.74
C PHE A 146 -10.94 5.60 13.99
N LYS A 147 -11.73 4.53 13.78
CA LYS A 147 -12.16 3.67 14.88
C LYS A 147 -10.96 3.04 15.58
N PHE A 148 -9.98 2.50 14.83
CA PHE A 148 -8.77 1.93 15.43
C PHE A 148 -8.01 2.96 16.26
N LEU A 149 -7.81 4.20 15.74
CA LEU A 149 -7.17 5.29 16.49
C LEU A 149 -7.97 5.70 17.74
N ASP A 150 -9.31 5.61 17.71
CA ASP A 150 -10.14 5.89 18.87
C ASP A 150 -9.95 4.86 19.98
N ASP A 151 -9.87 3.60 19.60
CA ASP A 151 -9.84 2.46 20.53
C ASP A 151 -8.41 2.15 21.06
N MET A 152 -7.35 2.55 20.32
CA MET A 152 -5.96 2.28 20.73
C MET A 152 -5.56 3.05 21.99
N LYS A 153 -4.65 2.50 22.77
CA LYS A 153 -4.10 3.14 23.97
C LYS A 153 -3.10 4.24 23.61
N ASP A 154 -3.07 5.29 24.44
CA ASP A 154 -2.07 6.35 24.29
C ASP A 154 -0.65 5.80 24.53
N GLY A 155 0.27 6.14 23.64
CA GLY A 155 1.66 5.70 23.72
C GLY A 155 1.90 4.22 23.43
N GLU A 156 0.95 3.53 22.80
CA GLU A 156 1.10 2.11 22.43
C GLU A 156 2.16 1.91 21.34
N TYR A 157 2.23 2.83 20.38
CA TYR A 157 3.15 2.74 19.24
C TYR A 157 4.21 3.84 19.24
N ASP A 158 5.44 3.48 18.89
CA ASP A 158 6.58 4.38 18.72
C ASP A 158 6.65 5.00 17.32
N LEU A 159 6.12 4.29 16.32
CA LEU A 159 6.16 4.69 14.93
C LEU A 159 4.79 4.41 14.30
N ILE A 160 4.19 5.45 13.72
CA ILE A 160 2.87 5.34 13.06
C ILE A 160 3.02 5.77 11.60
N ILE A 161 2.46 4.98 10.69
CA ILE A 161 2.36 5.28 9.27
C ILE A 161 0.90 5.58 8.93
N LEU A 162 0.66 6.72 8.27
CA LEU A 162 -0.63 7.13 7.73
C LEU A 162 -0.48 7.33 6.22
N ASP A 163 -0.95 6.37 5.43
CA ASP A 163 -0.97 6.45 3.96
C ASP A 163 -2.41 6.35 3.43
N PRO A 164 -3.27 7.32 3.79
CA PRO A 164 -4.69 7.25 3.45
C PRO A 164 -4.91 7.41 1.94
N PRO A 165 -6.04 6.86 1.41
CA PRO A 165 -6.46 7.14 0.05
C PRO A 165 -6.75 8.64 -0.13
N ALA A 166 -6.77 9.11 -1.39
CA ALA A 166 -7.07 10.50 -1.70
C ALA A 166 -8.45 10.90 -1.14
N PHE A 167 -8.46 11.80 -0.16
CA PHE A 167 -9.69 12.35 0.41
C PHE A 167 -10.34 13.38 -0.51
N ALA A 168 -9.58 14.00 -1.45
CA ALA A 168 -10.09 14.85 -2.50
C ALA A 168 -9.75 14.28 -3.87
N LYS A 169 -10.77 14.00 -4.67
CA LYS A 169 -10.65 13.69 -6.10
C LYS A 169 -10.96 14.90 -6.98
N HIS A 170 -11.66 15.90 -6.45
CA HIS A 170 -12.10 17.13 -7.13
C HIS A 170 -11.97 18.32 -6.19
N ARG A 171 -11.82 19.53 -6.76
CA ARG A 171 -11.59 20.78 -6.00
C ARG A 171 -12.75 21.18 -5.07
N ASP A 172 -13.98 20.83 -5.42
CA ASP A 172 -15.19 21.12 -4.63
C ASP A 172 -15.19 20.45 -3.24
N VAL A 173 -14.48 19.33 -3.09
CA VAL A 173 -14.37 18.59 -1.81
C VAL A 173 -13.08 18.90 -1.03
N LEU A 174 -12.23 19.80 -1.53
CA LEU A 174 -10.91 20.09 -0.96
C LEU A 174 -10.98 20.46 0.54
N LYS A 175 -11.88 21.35 0.94
CA LYS A 175 -12.03 21.78 2.34
C LYS A 175 -12.36 20.61 3.27
N ARG A 176 -13.23 19.70 2.82
CA ARG A 176 -13.59 18.48 3.58
C ARG A 176 -12.40 17.52 3.67
N ALA A 177 -11.67 17.35 2.58
CA ALA A 177 -10.47 16.52 2.53
C ALA A 177 -9.38 17.04 3.49
N LEU A 178 -9.08 18.34 3.47
CA LEU A 178 -8.13 18.96 4.40
C LEU A 178 -8.54 18.75 5.86
N ASN A 179 -9.82 18.86 6.18
CA ASN A 179 -10.31 18.55 7.52
C ASN A 179 -10.12 17.06 7.88
N GLY A 180 -10.31 16.15 6.92
CA GLY A 180 -10.06 14.72 7.11
C GLY A 180 -8.60 14.44 7.43
N TYR A 181 -7.66 14.96 6.63
CA TYR A 181 -6.23 14.86 6.90
C TYR A 181 -5.83 15.47 8.24
N LYS A 182 -6.36 16.68 8.54
CA LYS A 182 -6.11 17.33 9.83
C LYS A 182 -6.56 16.48 11.01
N LYS A 183 -7.77 15.94 10.97
CA LYS A 183 -8.30 15.09 12.05
C LYS A 183 -7.46 13.81 12.21
N LEU A 184 -7.14 13.14 11.11
CA LEU A 184 -6.35 11.91 11.11
C LEU A 184 -4.97 12.14 11.74
N ASN A 185 -4.25 13.16 11.28
CA ASN A 185 -2.93 13.49 11.79
C ASN A 185 -2.97 13.95 13.25
N ALA A 186 -3.90 14.84 13.63
CA ALA A 186 -4.04 15.31 15.00
C ALA A 186 -4.24 14.12 15.96
N LYS A 187 -5.14 13.19 15.60
CA LYS A 187 -5.41 12.01 16.40
C LYS A 187 -4.20 11.09 16.56
N ALA A 188 -3.47 10.85 15.46
CA ALA A 188 -2.23 10.07 15.54
C ALA A 188 -1.17 10.75 16.42
N PHE A 189 -1.03 12.09 16.35
CA PHE A 189 -0.14 12.84 17.22
C PHE A 189 -0.53 12.81 18.70
N GLU A 190 -1.83 12.80 19.01
CA GLU A 190 -2.31 12.66 20.38
C GLU A 190 -1.99 11.29 20.96
N LYS A 191 -2.07 10.25 20.11
CA LYS A 191 -1.98 8.85 20.52
C LYS A 191 -0.58 8.25 20.48
N ILE A 192 0.31 8.76 19.66
CA ILE A 192 1.67 8.25 19.52
C ILE A 192 2.47 8.42 20.82
N ARG A 193 3.41 7.49 21.09
CA ARG A 193 4.31 7.59 22.23
C ARG A 193 5.14 8.87 22.18
N LYS A 194 5.37 9.53 23.32
CA LYS A 194 6.24 10.71 23.40
C LYS A 194 7.61 10.42 22.78
N GLY A 195 8.04 11.27 21.84
CA GLY A 195 9.27 11.06 21.07
C GLY A 195 9.13 10.06 19.92
N GLY A 196 7.91 9.59 19.67
CA GLY A 196 7.60 8.73 18.54
C GLY A 196 7.68 9.45 17.19
N ILE A 197 7.65 8.68 16.12
CA ILE A 197 7.82 9.15 14.73
C ILE A 197 6.52 8.92 13.95
N LEU A 198 6.02 9.94 13.27
CA LEU A 198 4.87 9.85 12.38
C LEU A 198 5.32 10.01 10.92
N PHE A 199 5.08 8.97 10.12
CA PHE A 199 5.12 9.03 8.66
C PHE A 199 3.71 9.32 8.15
N THR A 200 3.53 10.41 7.45
CA THR A 200 2.21 10.80 6.90
C THR A 200 2.31 11.17 5.44
N PHE A 201 1.38 10.67 4.66
CA PHE A 201 1.35 10.81 3.20
C PHE A 201 0.02 11.38 2.72
N SER A 202 0.02 11.95 1.53
CA SER A 202 -1.17 12.39 0.82
C SER A 202 -1.00 12.16 -0.67
N CYS A 203 -1.97 11.52 -1.30
CA CYS A 203 -2.06 11.36 -2.75
C CYS A 203 -3.13 12.26 -3.38
N SER A 204 -3.70 13.23 -2.64
CA SER A 204 -4.64 14.22 -3.18
C SER A 204 -3.90 15.23 -4.05
N GLN A 205 -4.39 15.43 -5.28
CA GLN A 205 -3.81 16.35 -6.29
C GLN A 205 -4.65 17.63 -6.47
N ALA A 206 -5.53 17.97 -5.55
CA ALA A 206 -6.42 19.12 -5.66
C ALA A 206 -5.80 20.39 -5.07
#